data_5b2fe47c3ae3acb993fe95a3c662c612
#
_entry.id   5b2fe47c3ae3acb993fe95a3c662c612
#
_cell.length_a   1.000
_cell.length_b   1.000
_cell.length_c   1.000
_cell.angle_alpha   90.00
_cell.angle_beta   90.00
_cell.angle_gamma   90.00
#
_symmetry.space_group_name_H-M   'P 1'
#
loop_
_entity.id
_entity.type
_entity.pdbx_description
1 polymer ?
#
loop_
_entity_poly.entity_id
_entity_poly.type
_entity_poly.pdbx_seq_one_letter_code
_entity_poly.pdbx_strand_id
1 'polypeptide(L)'
;MKKKNWLVMSLFISSMAFAVSSCSDDNNNDNTVDDSAMDPVKTALINDYIDLTVLPTYDDMKAKVWDLMDAVTVMFESETATQDQLNAVCAAWRNAREPWELSEGFLYGPAANYSIDPSLDSWPLDQVNIEALLNSSQNIAEQTFAQDNSGFHTLEYLIFLNGNPRDISSISSRQKEYIYYVTKKLLDDTVRLWAEWHGEKAISDQRDAELIENDEITIAGV
;
A
#
# COMPACT_ATOMS: atom_id res chain seq x y z
N MET A 1 -6.65 58.10 -16.62
CA MET A 1 -6.97 57.13 -17.64
C MET A 1 -5.69 56.45 -18.12
N LYS A 2 -5.39 55.24 -17.68
CA LYS A 2 -4.30 54.42 -18.22
C LYS A 2 -4.88 53.06 -18.58
N LYS A 3 -4.93 52.74 -19.85
CA LYS A 3 -5.42 51.46 -20.42
C LYS A 3 -4.34 50.37 -20.14
N LYS A 4 -4.73 49.28 -19.50
CA LYS A 4 -3.90 48.08 -19.33
C LYS A 4 -4.13 47.18 -20.54
N ASN A 5 -3.11 46.97 -21.35
CA ASN A 5 -3.12 46.02 -22.45
C ASN A 5 -2.97 44.62 -21.90
N TRP A 6 -3.97 43.74 -22.17
CA TRP A 6 -3.94 42.31 -21.91
C TRP A 6 -3.36 41.64 -23.14
N LEU A 7 -2.17 41.11 -23.01
CA LEU A 7 -1.53 40.27 -24.02
C LEU A 7 -2.11 38.85 -23.89
N VAL A 8 -2.92 38.45 -24.87
CA VAL A 8 -3.40 37.07 -25.03
C VAL A 8 -2.27 36.27 -25.62
N MET A 9 -1.68 35.38 -24.83
CA MET A 9 -0.65 34.45 -25.27
C MET A 9 -1.37 33.19 -25.80
N SER A 10 -1.48 33.10 -27.12
CA SER A 10 -2.03 31.94 -27.82
C SER A 10 -1.01 30.80 -27.75
N LEU A 11 -1.36 29.73 -27.03
CA LEU A 11 -0.59 28.48 -26.99
C LEU A 11 -0.92 27.66 -28.25
N PHE A 12 0.02 27.57 -29.18
CA PHE A 12 -0.07 26.65 -30.31
C PHE A 12 0.16 25.22 -29.79
N ILE A 13 -0.91 24.43 -29.71
CA ILE A 13 -0.82 22.99 -29.54
C ILE A 13 -0.54 22.39 -30.90
N SER A 14 0.72 22.04 -31.14
CA SER A 14 1.11 21.23 -32.30
C SER A 14 0.75 19.77 -32.05
N SER A 15 -0.35 19.33 -32.63
CA SER A 15 -0.74 17.92 -32.65
C SER A 15 0.18 17.15 -33.60
N MET A 16 1.17 16.47 -33.04
CA MET A 16 1.97 15.48 -33.75
C MET A 16 1.13 14.21 -33.89
N ALA A 17 0.51 14.03 -35.06
CA ALA A 17 -0.11 12.78 -35.45
C ALA A 17 1.00 11.75 -35.75
N PHE A 18 1.21 10.79 -34.85
CA PHE A 18 1.98 9.60 -35.17
C PHE A 18 1.14 8.71 -36.07
N ALA A 19 1.49 8.68 -37.35
CA ALA A 19 0.99 7.65 -38.26
C ALA A 19 1.65 6.33 -37.86
N VAL A 20 0.94 5.46 -37.14
CA VAL A 20 1.30 4.05 -37.01
C VAL A 20 1.08 3.41 -38.38
N SER A 21 2.16 3.24 -39.13
CA SER A 21 2.16 2.41 -40.33
C SER A 21 1.95 0.97 -39.89
N SER A 22 0.70 0.49 -39.96
CA SER A 22 0.42 -0.94 -39.87
C SER A 22 0.93 -1.58 -41.15
N CYS A 23 2.05 -2.28 -41.06
CA CYS A 23 2.46 -3.21 -42.11
C CYS A 23 1.51 -4.42 -42.04
N SER A 24 0.51 -4.44 -42.89
CA SER A 24 -0.20 -5.66 -43.23
C SER A 24 0.61 -6.37 -44.32
N ASP A 25 1.46 -7.31 -43.89
CA ASP A 25 1.97 -8.32 -44.80
C ASP A 25 0.92 -9.44 -44.87
N ASP A 26 0.14 -9.38 -45.96
CA ASP A 26 -0.65 -10.52 -46.44
C ASP A 26 0.31 -11.59 -47.01
N ASN A 27 0.90 -12.38 -46.12
CA ASN A 27 1.42 -13.69 -46.46
C ASN A 27 0.62 -14.75 -45.72
N ASN A 28 -0.33 -15.35 -46.45
CA ASN A 28 -0.94 -16.62 -46.11
C ASN A 28 0.13 -17.69 -45.95
N ASN A 29 0.75 -17.76 -44.77
CA ASN A 29 1.42 -18.94 -44.29
C ASN A 29 0.65 -19.36 -43.03
N ASP A 30 -0.16 -20.40 -43.18
CA ASP A 30 -0.97 -21.03 -42.15
C ASP A 30 -0.03 -21.78 -41.19
N ASN A 31 0.84 -21.03 -40.52
CA ASN A 31 1.50 -21.42 -39.31
C ASN A 31 0.62 -20.92 -38.17
N THR A 32 -0.37 -21.72 -37.80
CA THR A 32 -0.97 -21.62 -36.47
C THR A 32 0.16 -21.88 -35.49
N VAL A 33 0.86 -20.82 -35.10
CA VAL A 33 1.70 -20.85 -33.92
C VAL A 33 0.75 -21.17 -32.77
N ASP A 34 0.88 -22.36 -32.24
CA ASP A 34 0.18 -22.74 -31.01
C ASP A 34 0.69 -21.78 -29.90
N ASP A 35 -0.04 -20.69 -29.72
CA ASP A 35 0.23 -19.63 -28.74
C ASP A 35 -0.09 -20.11 -27.31
N SER A 36 -0.40 -21.40 -27.15
CA SER A 36 -0.77 -22.02 -25.88
C SER A 36 0.41 -22.36 -24.98
N ALA A 37 1.63 -22.42 -25.51
CA ALA A 37 2.85 -22.61 -24.72
C ALA A 37 3.62 -21.29 -24.66
N MET A 38 3.70 -20.70 -23.47
CA MET A 38 4.54 -19.52 -23.25
C MET A 38 5.98 -19.82 -23.65
N ASP A 39 6.57 -18.96 -24.49
CA ASP A 39 7.97 -19.06 -24.90
C ASP A 39 8.88 -19.26 -23.66
N PRO A 40 9.77 -20.24 -23.61
CA PRO A 40 10.65 -20.48 -22.48
C PRO A 40 11.46 -19.25 -22.05
N VAL A 41 11.83 -18.39 -23.01
CA VAL A 41 12.53 -17.12 -22.71
C VAL A 41 11.62 -16.14 -21.97
N LYS A 42 10.35 -16.01 -22.38
CA LYS A 42 9.38 -15.18 -21.67
C LYS A 42 9.10 -15.70 -20.27
N THR A 43 8.96 -17.03 -20.12
CA THR A 43 8.78 -17.67 -18.82
C THR A 43 9.97 -17.39 -17.89
N ALA A 44 11.20 -17.54 -18.39
CA ALA A 44 12.40 -17.24 -17.61
C ALA A 44 12.45 -15.75 -17.17
N LEU A 45 12.15 -14.81 -18.09
CA LEU A 45 12.11 -13.39 -17.76
C LEU A 45 11.06 -13.05 -16.72
N ILE A 46 9.88 -13.66 -16.77
CA ILE A 46 8.83 -13.45 -15.78
C ILE A 46 9.27 -13.99 -14.42
N ASN A 47 9.86 -15.19 -14.38
CA ASN A 47 10.36 -15.75 -13.12
C ASN A 47 11.48 -14.90 -12.54
N ASP A 48 12.46 -14.47 -13.36
CA ASP A 48 13.53 -13.59 -12.91
C ASP A 48 12.97 -12.26 -12.36
N TYR A 49 11.95 -11.69 -13.01
CA TYR A 49 11.32 -10.47 -12.54
C TYR A 49 10.61 -10.67 -11.19
N ILE A 50 9.91 -11.79 -11.03
CA ILE A 50 9.26 -12.13 -9.75
C ILE A 50 10.34 -12.33 -8.68
N ASP A 51 11.32 -13.19 -8.93
CA ASP A 51 12.33 -13.59 -7.93
C ASP A 51 13.28 -12.44 -7.56
N LEU A 52 13.61 -11.55 -8.49
CA LEU A 52 14.61 -10.50 -8.28
C LEU A 52 14.01 -9.12 -7.99
N THR A 53 12.71 -8.94 -8.20
CA THR A 53 12.05 -7.63 -8.00
C THR A 53 10.84 -7.73 -7.10
N VAL A 54 9.83 -8.53 -7.47
CA VAL A 54 8.55 -8.56 -6.76
C VAL A 54 8.72 -9.11 -5.35
N LEU A 55 9.25 -10.32 -5.21
CA LEU A 55 9.39 -10.98 -3.91
C LEU A 55 10.29 -10.17 -2.95
N PRO A 56 11.49 -9.70 -3.35
CA PRO A 56 12.33 -8.90 -2.45
C PRO A 56 11.67 -7.59 -2.02
N THR A 57 10.85 -6.96 -2.87
CA THR A 57 10.15 -5.72 -2.51
C THR A 57 9.10 -5.99 -1.44
N TYR A 58 8.33 -7.06 -1.56
CA TYR A 58 7.35 -7.43 -0.54
C TYR A 58 7.97 -8.01 0.73
N ASP A 59 9.15 -8.66 0.64
CA ASP A 59 9.94 -9.04 1.82
C ASP A 59 10.36 -7.81 2.63
N ASP A 60 10.88 -6.78 1.96
CA ASP A 60 11.30 -5.53 2.59
C ASP A 60 10.08 -4.77 3.17
N MET A 61 8.98 -4.72 2.43
CA MET A 61 7.73 -4.10 2.90
C MET A 61 7.23 -4.77 4.18
N LYS A 62 7.13 -6.10 4.19
CA LYS A 62 6.66 -6.86 5.35
C LYS A 62 7.54 -6.60 6.58
N ALA A 63 8.86 -6.67 6.43
CA ALA A 63 9.77 -6.40 7.52
C ALA A 63 9.58 -4.99 8.11
N LYS A 64 9.47 -3.97 7.24
CA LYS A 64 9.30 -2.57 7.66
C LYS A 64 7.92 -2.29 8.26
N VAL A 65 6.87 -2.98 7.82
CA VAL A 65 5.53 -2.87 8.44
C VAL A 65 5.51 -3.55 9.82
N TRP A 66 6.25 -4.63 10.02
CA TRP A 66 6.48 -5.19 11.35
C TRP A 66 7.19 -4.18 12.26
N ASP A 67 8.24 -3.51 11.79
CA ASP A 67 8.94 -2.46 12.56
C ASP A 67 7.99 -1.31 12.92
N LEU A 68 7.08 -0.94 12.00
CA LEU A 68 6.04 0.06 12.27
C LEU A 68 5.07 -0.42 13.35
N MET A 69 4.61 -1.66 13.28
CA MET A 69 3.71 -2.24 14.30
C MET A 69 4.39 -2.28 15.68
N ASP A 70 5.66 -2.68 15.73
CA ASP A 70 6.44 -2.69 16.97
C ASP A 70 6.56 -1.28 17.58
N ALA A 71 6.87 -0.26 16.76
CA ALA A 71 6.94 1.13 17.21
C ALA A 71 5.58 1.67 17.72
N VAL A 72 4.51 1.34 17.00
CA VAL A 72 3.15 1.72 17.40
C VAL A 72 2.74 1.02 18.69
N THR A 73 3.05 -0.26 18.86
CA THR A 73 2.77 -1.03 20.07
C THR A 73 3.46 -0.39 21.29
N VAL A 74 4.74 -0.04 21.19
CA VAL A 74 5.49 0.65 22.26
C VAL A 74 4.81 1.98 22.64
N MET A 75 4.34 2.75 21.65
CA MET A 75 3.64 4.02 21.91
C MET A 75 2.24 3.76 22.53
N PHE A 76 1.51 2.76 22.06
CA PHE A 76 0.16 2.43 22.51
C PHE A 76 0.13 1.93 23.96
N GLU A 77 1.04 1.03 24.32
CA GLU A 77 1.12 0.42 25.66
C GLU A 77 1.67 1.39 26.73
N SER A 78 2.27 2.49 26.33
CA SER A 78 2.81 3.48 27.25
C SER A 78 1.68 4.24 27.95
N GLU A 79 1.68 4.28 29.29
CA GLU A 79 0.74 5.11 30.07
C GLU A 79 0.80 6.57 29.65
N THR A 80 2.02 7.07 29.42
CA THR A 80 2.27 8.42 28.90
C THR A 80 3.19 8.31 27.69
N ALA A 81 2.63 8.38 26.50
CA ALA A 81 3.41 8.37 25.26
C ALA A 81 4.28 9.62 25.16
N THR A 82 5.48 9.46 24.65
CA THR A 82 6.49 10.53 24.48
C THR A 82 6.59 10.98 23.03
N GLN A 83 7.14 12.19 22.82
CA GLN A 83 7.41 12.70 21.47
C GLN A 83 8.39 11.78 20.71
N ASP A 84 9.39 11.22 21.41
CA ASP A 84 10.35 10.31 20.78
C ASP A 84 9.70 9.03 20.29
N GLN A 85 8.70 8.48 21.00
CA GLN A 85 7.93 7.33 20.54
C GLN A 85 7.11 7.68 19.29
N LEU A 86 6.42 8.83 19.25
CA LEU A 86 5.72 9.27 18.06
C LEU A 86 6.68 9.53 16.88
N ASN A 87 7.84 10.11 17.14
CA ASN A 87 8.86 10.30 16.10
C ASN A 87 9.36 8.96 15.54
N ALA A 88 9.50 7.93 16.39
CA ALA A 88 9.85 6.58 15.96
C ALA A 88 8.75 5.97 15.08
N VAL A 89 7.47 6.11 15.45
CA VAL A 89 6.32 5.70 14.61
C VAL A 89 6.36 6.40 13.26
N CYS A 90 6.57 7.72 13.24
CA CYS A 90 6.65 8.48 12.00
C CYS A 90 7.82 8.06 11.10
N ALA A 91 8.97 7.72 11.70
CA ALA A 91 10.12 7.22 10.96
C ALA A 91 9.84 5.83 10.38
N ALA A 92 9.27 4.92 11.17
CA ALA A 92 8.89 3.58 10.74
C ALA A 92 7.82 3.62 9.63
N TRP A 93 6.83 4.51 9.73
CA TRP A 93 5.84 4.73 8.67
C TRP A 93 6.50 5.12 7.35
N ARG A 94 7.45 6.07 7.35
CA ARG A 94 8.17 6.47 6.12
C ARG A 94 8.96 5.31 5.52
N ASN A 95 9.61 4.54 6.38
CA ASN A 95 10.38 3.37 5.94
C ASN A 95 9.45 2.29 5.32
N ALA A 96 8.29 2.03 5.94
CA ALA A 96 7.32 1.06 5.43
C ALA A 96 6.65 1.53 4.13
N ARG A 97 6.45 2.84 3.97
CA ARG A 97 5.88 3.43 2.75
C ARG A 97 6.80 3.27 1.53
N GLU A 98 8.11 3.33 1.70
CA GLU A 98 9.08 3.27 0.60
C GLU A 98 8.93 2.01 -0.28
N PRO A 99 8.97 0.76 0.24
CA PRO A 99 8.78 -0.42 -0.60
C PRO A 99 7.35 -0.54 -1.16
N TRP A 100 6.33 0.02 -0.51
CA TRP A 100 5.00 0.11 -1.08
C TRP A 100 5.01 0.97 -2.35
N GLU A 101 5.58 2.16 -2.33
CA GLU A 101 5.74 3.03 -3.51
C GLU A 101 6.53 2.35 -4.64
N LEU A 102 7.55 1.56 -4.29
CA LEU A 102 8.30 0.76 -5.28
C LEU A 102 7.44 -0.33 -5.92
N SER A 103 6.43 -0.84 -5.22
CA SER A 103 5.52 -1.87 -5.73
C SER A 103 4.48 -1.38 -6.72
N GLU A 104 4.31 -0.07 -6.91
CA GLU A 104 3.36 0.55 -7.85
C GLU A 104 3.52 0.04 -9.30
N GLY A 105 4.71 -0.42 -9.67
CA GLY A 105 4.98 -1.03 -10.96
C GLY A 105 4.38 -2.43 -11.17
N PHE A 106 3.87 -3.08 -10.11
CA PHE A 106 3.37 -4.45 -10.15
C PHE A 106 2.20 -4.75 -9.19
N LEU A 107 1.25 -3.82 -9.10
CA LEU A 107 0.00 -3.97 -8.33
C LEU A 107 -1.02 -4.91 -9.03
N TYR A 108 -0.54 -5.97 -9.67
CA TYR A 108 -1.34 -7.05 -10.25
C TYR A 108 -1.27 -8.32 -9.38
N GLY A 109 -1.93 -9.39 -9.83
CA GLY A 109 -1.98 -10.64 -9.07
C GLY A 109 -2.64 -10.45 -7.69
N PRO A 110 -2.02 -10.87 -6.60
CA PRO A 110 -2.63 -10.81 -5.26
C PRO A 110 -3.09 -9.41 -4.85
N ALA A 111 -2.34 -8.34 -5.12
CA ALA A 111 -2.73 -6.97 -4.78
C ALA A 111 -4.09 -6.59 -5.39
N ALA A 112 -4.29 -6.88 -6.68
CA ALA A 112 -5.53 -6.62 -7.38
C ALA A 112 -6.63 -7.63 -7.04
N ASN A 113 -6.30 -8.94 -7.04
CA ASN A 113 -7.29 -10.03 -6.89
C ASN A 113 -8.00 -10.01 -5.54
N TYR A 114 -7.33 -9.56 -4.49
CA TYR A 114 -7.88 -9.50 -3.13
C TYR A 114 -8.20 -8.08 -2.66
N SER A 115 -8.15 -7.09 -3.56
CA SER A 115 -8.38 -5.68 -3.23
C SER A 115 -7.49 -5.18 -2.09
N ILE A 116 -6.24 -5.65 -2.03
CA ILE A 116 -5.29 -5.27 -0.98
C ILE A 116 -4.76 -3.86 -1.25
N ASP A 117 -4.48 -3.51 -2.51
CA ASP A 117 -4.05 -2.18 -2.90
C ASP A 117 -4.96 -1.08 -2.30
N PRO A 118 -6.27 -1.01 -2.56
CA PRO A 118 -7.09 0.03 -1.95
C PRO A 118 -7.24 -0.11 -0.44
N SER A 119 -6.93 -1.25 0.16
CA SER A 119 -6.91 -1.41 1.61
C SER A 119 -5.67 -0.81 2.26
N LEU A 120 -4.53 -0.86 1.53
CA LEU A 120 -3.26 -0.30 1.99
C LEU A 120 -3.16 1.20 1.71
N ASP A 121 -3.73 1.70 0.60
CA ASP A 121 -3.40 3.02 0.07
C ASP A 121 -4.57 3.77 -0.58
N SER A 122 -5.76 3.70 -0.03
CA SER A 122 -6.91 4.48 -0.54
C SER A 122 -6.73 5.98 -0.37
N TRP A 123 -7.06 6.70 -1.44
CA TRP A 123 -7.17 8.16 -1.48
C TRP A 123 -8.35 8.59 -2.37
N PRO A 124 -9.20 9.59 -1.97
CA PRO A 124 -9.13 10.37 -0.72
C PRO A 124 -9.63 9.60 0.51
N LEU A 125 -9.22 10.04 1.70
CA LEU A 125 -9.71 9.51 2.97
C LEU A 125 -11.14 9.93 3.27
N ASP A 126 -11.91 9.07 3.93
CA ASP A 126 -13.16 9.45 4.60
C ASP A 126 -12.89 10.06 5.98
N GLN A 127 -12.41 11.31 5.97
CA GLN A 127 -12.13 12.06 7.21
C GLN A 127 -13.37 12.21 8.09
N VAL A 128 -14.56 12.26 7.50
CA VAL A 128 -15.82 12.42 8.25
C VAL A 128 -16.06 11.19 9.12
N ASN A 129 -15.90 9.99 8.56
CA ASN A 129 -16.06 8.75 9.31
C ASN A 129 -14.93 8.55 10.32
N ILE A 130 -13.69 8.87 9.98
CA ILE A 130 -12.54 8.85 10.91
C ILE A 130 -12.86 9.71 12.15
N GLU A 131 -13.21 10.98 11.94
CA GLU A 131 -13.53 11.90 13.02
C GLU A 131 -14.80 11.50 13.81
N ALA A 132 -15.82 10.96 13.12
CA ALA A 132 -17.02 10.45 13.77
C ALA A 132 -16.70 9.30 14.71
N LEU A 133 -15.86 8.35 14.31
CA LEU A 133 -15.43 7.25 15.15
C LEU A 133 -14.57 7.74 16.33
N LEU A 134 -13.63 8.65 16.08
CA LEU A 134 -12.79 9.24 17.13
C LEU A 134 -13.63 9.99 18.20
N ASN A 135 -14.73 10.63 17.80
CA ASN A 135 -15.63 11.36 18.70
C ASN A 135 -16.77 10.50 19.28
N SER A 136 -16.84 9.22 18.95
CA SER A 136 -17.85 8.28 19.45
C SER A 136 -17.37 7.56 20.70
N SER A 137 -18.29 6.80 21.35
CA SER A 137 -17.99 5.84 22.41
C SER A 137 -17.88 4.40 21.89
N GLN A 138 -17.89 4.18 20.58
CA GLN A 138 -17.80 2.84 20.00
C GLN A 138 -16.44 2.20 20.31
N ASN A 139 -16.40 0.89 20.49
CA ASN A 139 -15.16 0.16 20.67
C ASN A 139 -14.39 0.12 19.34
N ILE A 140 -13.20 0.72 19.29
CA ILE A 140 -12.36 0.76 18.08
C ILE A 140 -11.85 -0.65 17.72
N ALA A 141 -11.54 -1.47 18.71
CA ALA A 141 -11.09 -2.84 18.52
C ALA A 141 -12.11 -3.74 17.79
N GLU A 142 -13.39 -3.40 17.88
CA GLU A 142 -14.49 -4.16 17.26
C GLU A 142 -14.90 -3.60 15.89
N GLN A 143 -14.23 -2.53 15.42
CA GLN A 143 -14.61 -1.92 14.14
C GLN A 143 -14.00 -2.69 12.96
N THR A 144 -14.81 -2.82 11.93
CA THR A 144 -14.30 -3.17 10.58
C THR A 144 -13.94 -1.89 9.87
N PHE A 145 -12.65 -1.72 9.58
CA PHE A 145 -12.17 -0.53 8.86
C PHE A 145 -12.44 -0.69 7.35
N ALA A 146 -13.10 0.31 6.77
CA ALA A 146 -13.21 0.41 5.32
C ALA A 146 -11.87 0.87 4.72
N GLN A 147 -11.74 0.71 3.39
CA GLN A 147 -10.50 1.04 2.67
C GLN A 147 -10.10 2.51 2.82
N ASP A 148 -11.09 3.42 2.79
CA ASP A 148 -10.89 4.88 2.87
C ASP A 148 -10.73 5.44 4.30
N ASN A 149 -10.75 4.57 5.31
CA ASN A 149 -10.46 4.91 6.71
C ASN A 149 -9.42 3.98 7.36
N SER A 150 -8.60 3.32 6.55
CA SER A 150 -7.46 2.47 6.95
C SER A 150 -6.24 2.74 6.07
N GLY A 151 -5.18 1.96 6.25
CA GLY A 151 -3.99 2.00 5.42
C GLY A 151 -3.03 3.18 5.71
N PHE A 152 -2.08 3.35 4.81
CA PHE A 152 -0.99 4.33 4.96
C PHE A 152 -1.47 5.76 5.09
N HIS A 153 -2.41 6.20 4.28
CA HIS A 153 -2.90 7.59 4.32
C HIS A 153 -3.69 7.90 5.58
N THR A 154 -4.44 6.94 6.13
CA THR A 154 -5.10 7.15 7.42
C THR A 154 -4.10 7.30 8.55
N LEU A 155 -3.01 6.50 8.56
CA LEU A 155 -1.93 6.68 9.51
C LEU A 155 -1.24 8.03 9.33
N GLU A 156 -0.95 8.44 8.08
CA GLU A 156 -0.38 9.75 7.78
C GLU A 156 -1.23 10.88 8.37
N TYR A 157 -2.53 10.85 8.12
CA TYR A 157 -3.48 11.82 8.66
C TYR A 157 -3.44 11.92 10.19
N LEU A 158 -3.27 10.79 10.87
CA LEU A 158 -3.28 10.73 12.33
C LEU A 158 -1.96 11.15 12.98
N ILE A 159 -0.80 10.85 12.36
CA ILE A 159 0.52 11.04 12.97
C ILE A 159 1.30 12.25 12.45
N PHE A 160 0.94 12.80 11.27
CA PHE A 160 1.61 13.97 10.70
C PHE A 160 0.71 15.21 10.66
N LEU A 161 1.35 16.37 10.66
CA LEU A 161 0.73 17.67 10.39
C LEU A 161 1.69 18.49 9.55
N ASN A 162 1.25 18.94 8.36
CA ASN A 162 2.09 19.70 7.42
C ASN A 162 3.44 19.03 7.11
N GLY A 163 3.44 17.68 6.94
CA GLY A 163 4.62 16.89 6.62
C GLY A 163 5.57 16.61 7.79
N ASN A 164 5.28 17.11 8.99
CA ASN A 164 6.05 16.87 10.21
C ASN A 164 5.29 15.99 11.20
N PRO A 165 5.97 15.24 12.09
CA PRO A 165 5.31 14.57 13.18
C PRO A 165 4.45 15.56 13.98
N ARG A 166 3.24 15.15 14.39
CA ARG A 166 2.40 15.95 15.29
C ARG A 166 3.09 16.12 16.64
N ASP A 167 2.66 17.12 17.40
CA ASP A 167 2.98 17.20 18.81
C ASP A 167 2.23 16.07 19.54
N ILE A 168 2.94 15.26 20.34
CA ILE A 168 2.34 14.12 21.06
C ILE A 168 1.20 14.57 21.98
N SER A 169 1.25 15.77 22.53
CA SER A 169 0.19 16.33 23.37
C SER A 169 -1.14 16.57 22.59
N SER A 170 -1.07 16.61 21.26
CA SER A 170 -2.26 16.72 20.40
C SER A 170 -2.90 15.37 20.06
N ILE A 171 -2.25 14.26 20.41
CA ILE A 171 -2.73 12.89 20.13
C ILE A 171 -3.45 12.35 21.37
N SER A 172 -4.77 12.25 21.30
CA SER A 172 -5.60 11.69 22.37
C SER A 172 -5.37 10.19 22.53
N SER A 173 -5.77 9.63 23.70
CA SER A 173 -5.77 8.17 23.91
C SER A 173 -6.61 7.44 22.86
N ARG A 174 -7.69 8.05 22.41
CA ARG A 174 -8.57 7.50 21.38
C ARG A 174 -7.89 7.46 19.99
N GLN A 175 -7.11 8.49 19.67
CA GLN A 175 -6.30 8.49 18.45
C GLN A 175 -5.16 7.47 18.50
N LYS A 176 -4.53 7.27 19.67
CA LYS A 176 -3.52 6.20 19.85
C LYS A 176 -4.12 4.82 19.61
N GLU A 177 -5.31 4.58 20.15
CA GLU A 177 -6.04 3.33 19.92
C GLU A 177 -6.35 3.13 18.43
N TYR A 178 -6.81 4.17 17.74
CA TYR A 178 -7.11 4.10 16.31
C TYR A 178 -5.84 3.83 15.47
N ILE A 179 -4.73 4.52 15.77
CA ILE A 179 -3.42 4.28 15.15
C ILE A 179 -3.02 2.81 15.32
N TYR A 180 -3.17 2.23 16.50
CA TYR A 180 -2.84 0.84 16.78
C TYR A 180 -3.63 -0.13 15.89
N TYR A 181 -4.96 -0.03 15.86
CA TYR A 181 -5.80 -0.97 15.10
C TYR A 181 -5.69 -0.78 13.58
N VAL A 182 -5.51 0.44 13.08
CA VAL A 182 -5.23 0.66 11.66
C VAL A 182 -3.86 0.11 11.27
N THR A 183 -2.86 0.22 12.14
CA THR A 183 -1.54 -0.39 11.89
C THR A 183 -1.62 -1.91 11.90
N LYS A 184 -2.41 -2.50 12.83
CA LYS A 184 -2.66 -3.94 12.82
C LYS A 184 -3.27 -4.40 11.50
N LYS A 185 -4.33 -3.71 11.03
CA LYS A 185 -4.93 -4.02 9.73
C LYS A 185 -3.94 -3.87 8.57
N LEU A 186 -3.12 -2.82 8.56
CA LEU A 186 -2.07 -2.63 7.56
C LEU A 186 -1.09 -3.80 7.55
N LEU A 187 -0.71 -4.30 8.73
CA LEU A 187 0.15 -5.48 8.88
C LEU A 187 -0.53 -6.73 8.34
N ASP A 188 -1.80 -6.99 8.72
CA ASP A 188 -2.55 -8.16 8.27
C ASP A 188 -2.65 -8.19 6.73
N ASP A 189 -2.99 -7.06 6.10
CA ASP A 189 -3.05 -6.93 4.64
C ASP A 189 -1.67 -7.11 3.98
N THR A 190 -0.61 -6.59 4.60
CA THR A 190 0.77 -6.73 4.10
C THR A 190 1.26 -8.17 4.17
N VAL A 191 1.03 -8.85 5.29
CA VAL A 191 1.42 -10.27 5.47
C VAL A 191 0.63 -11.14 4.50
N ARG A 192 -0.66 -10.87 4.30
CA ARG A 192 -1.47 -11.56 3.30
C ARG A 192 -0.91 -11.37 1.90
N LEU A 193 -0.63 -10.13 1.48
CA LEU A 193 -0.06 -9.82 0.17
C LEU A 193 1.26 -10.57 -0.06
N TRP A 194 2.14 -10.54 0.94
CA TRP A 194 3.41 -11.25 0.92
C TRP A 194 3.22 -12.76 0.81
N ALA A 195 2.32 -13.34 1.63
CA ALA A 195 2.06 -14.78 1.65
C ALA A 195 1.47 -15.29 0.32
N GLU A 196 0.55 -14.54 -0.29
CA GLU A 196 -0.05 -14.88 -1.59
C GLU A 196 0.98 -14.88 -2.73
N TRP A 197 2.03 -14.05 -2.65
CA TRP A 197 3.13 -14.06 -3.61
C TRP A 197 4.12 -15.20 -3.37
N HIS A 198 4.37 -15.58 -2.10
CA HIS A 198 5.34 -16.62 -1.72
C HIS A 198 4.74 -18.03 -1.73
N GLY A 199 3.42 -18.17 -1.69
CA GLY A 199 2.73 -19.44 -1.61
C GLY A 199 3.13 -20.25 -0.36
N GLU A 200 3.26 -21.58 -0.50
CA GLU A 200 3.58 -22.48 0.63
C GLU A 200 4.88 -22.17 1.38
N LYS A 201 5.77 -21.35 0.80
CA LYS A 201 7.01 -20.90 1.47
C LYS A 201 6.77 -19.83 2.53
N ALA A 202 5.59 -19.24 2.54
CA ALA A 202 5.24 -18.12 3.41
C ALA A 202 5.21 -18.45 4.91
N ILE A 203 5.06 -19.72 5.28
CA ILE A 203 4.83 -20.18 6.67
C ILE A 203 6.15 -20.45 7.43
N SER A 204 7.26 -19.84 7.03
CA SER A 204 8.56 -20.11 7.67
C SER A 204 8.89 -19.17 8.85
N ASP A 205 8.21 -18.03 8.96
CA ASP A 205 8.38 -17.08 10.06
C ASP A 205 7.30 -17.31 11.13
N GLN A 206 7.71 -17.49 12.40
CA GLN A 206 6.78 -17.80 13.48
C GLN A 206 5.75 -16.69 13.71
N ARG A 207 6.12 -15.41 13.57
CA ARG A 207 5.19 -14.28 13.75
C ARG A 207 4.10 -14.25 12.67
N ASP A 208 4.48 -14.55 11.43
CA ASP A 208 3.55 -14.62 10.29
C ASP A 208 2.64 -15.85 10.39
N ALA A 209 3.20 -17.01 10.82
CA ALA A 209 2.45 -18.23 11.05
C ALA A 209 1.36 -18.04 12.11
N GLU A 210 1.65 -17.33 13.20
CA GLU A 210 0.67 -17.03 14.26
C GLU A 210 -0.50 -16.21 13.74
N LEU A 211 -0.27 -15.24 12.83
CA LEU A 211 -1.35 -14.45 12.20
C LEU A 211 -2.19 -15.31 11.24
N ILE A 212 -1.55 -16.20 10.48
CA ILE A 212 -2.22 -17.07 9.52
C ILE A 212 -3.03 -18.16 10.22
N GLU A 213 -2.46 -18.81 11.25
CA GLU A 213 -3.11 -19.91 11.99
C GLU A 213 -4.30 -19.46 12.82
N ASN A 214 -4.36 -18.21 13.24
CA ASN A 214 -5.47 -17.68 14.04
C ASN A 214 -6.69 -17.24 13.20
N ASP A 215 -6.80 -17.64 11.93
CA ASP A 215 -7.83 -17.23 10.98
C ASP A 215 -7.90 -15.70 10.76
N GLU A 216 -6.87 -14.95 11.20
CA GLU A 216 -6.80 -13.51 10.98
C GLU A 216 -6.47 -13.20 9.53
N ILE A 217 -5.73 -14.11 8.87
CA ILE A 217 -5.39 -14.04 7.46
C ILE A 217 -5.75 -15.34 6.77
N THR A 218 -6.57 -15.27 5.72
CA THR A 218 -6.89 -16.41 4.84
C THR A 218 -6.07 -16.33 3.57
N ILE A 219 -5.25 -17.34 3.30
CA ILE A 219 -4.47 -17.46 2.06
C ILE A 219 -5.21 -18.40 1.12
N ALA A 220 -5.42 -17.96 -0.13
CA ALA A 220 -6.06 -18.79 -1.14
C ALA A 220 -5.13 -19.95 -1.57
N GLY A 221 -5.52 -21.19 -1.27
CA GLY A 221 -4.79 -22.39 -1.69
C GLY A 221 -3.95 -23.06 -0.60
N VAL A 222 -4.11 -22.68 0.66
CA VAL A 222 -3.60 -23.41 1.84
C VAL A 222 -4.73 -24.21 2.48
#